data_8ea6e6ca6cedbedf0747dea393358b55
#
_entry.id   8ea6e6ca6cedbedf0747dea393358b55
#
_cell.length_a   1.000
_cell.length_b   1.000
_cell.length_c   1.000
_cell.angle_alpha   90.00
_cell.angle_beta   90.00
_cell.angle_gamma   90.00
#
_symmetry.space_group_name_H-M   'P 1'
#
loop_
_entity.id
_entity.type
_entity.pdbx_description
1 polymer ?
#
loop_
_entity_poly.entity_id
_entity_poly.type
_entity_poly.pdbx_seq_one_letter_code
_entity_poly.pdbx_strand_id
1 'polypeptide(L)'
;VSELKDDGYLTDHGKIETAGGRRPNVFGLASDAFYFLGVDVRRRRIEFVLVDFKGSIINKKEDTLFVLENTPEAFEHVCEEIEKFIAEIDVPQEKIIGMGMSLTGRVDSNNGYSYTYFNFNETPLTDILQERLNILTYIENDSRAMMYAEKIFGVVKDEKNVLFLNLGRGVGVGMMFDDKLYYGKTGFAGEFGHIPLFDNEIICHCGKKGCLETEASGIALEKMFVTRMNAGETSVLSEKKKSGKDILLYDIIEAANNDDVLSISLISEIAEKLGRGVGVLINLFNPELVIIGGSLSLVGDYLMLPLKTAINKYSLSLVSKDTKFKISRLGDNASVIGVAMLIRAKILNVI
;
A
#
# COMPACT_ATOMS: atom_id res chain seq x y z
N VAL A 1 -31.32 -5.04 19.44
CA VAL A 1 -31.03 -3.58 19.43
C VAL A 1 -30.91 -3.05 20.85
N SER A 2 -31.82 -3.38 21.80
CA SER A 2 -31.73 -2.89 23.17
C SER A 2 -30.42 -3.31 23.84
N GLU A 3 -30.06 -4.60 23.80
CA GLU A 3 -28.81 -5.12 24.35
C GLU A 3 -27.59 -4.38 23.77
N LEU A 4 -27.50 -4.25 22.44
CA LEU A 4 -26.38 -3.55 21.78
C LEU A 4 -26.30 -2.06 22.12
N LYS A 5 -27.43 -1.44 22.49
CA LYS A 5 -27.46 -0.06 22.98
C LYS A 5 -27.01 0.03 24.44
N ASP A 6 -27.52 -0.88 25.27
CA ASP A 6 -27.18 -0.95 26.69
C ASP A 6 -25.69 -1.29 26.90
N ASP A 7 -25.12 -2.11 26.00
CA ASP A 7 -23.69 -2.45 25.93
C ASP A 7 -22.84 -1.32 25.30
N GLY A 8 -23.43 -0.22 24.84
CA GLY A 8 -22.72 0.92 24.28
C GLY A 8 -22.22 0.76 22.83
N TYR A 9 -22.69 -0.26 22.09
CA TYR A 9 -22.29 -0.50 20.70
C TYR A 9 -23.06 0.36 19.69
N LEU A 10 -24.23 0.85 20.08
CA LEU A 10 -25.10 1.66 19.24
C LEU A 10 -25.40 3.03 19.86
N THR A 11 -25.35 4.05 19.02
CA THR A 11 -25.84 5.40 19.32
C THR A 11 -27.23 5.60 18.72
N ASP A 12 -28.14 6.19 19.50
CA ASP A 12 -29.50 6.56 19.06
C ASP A 12 -29.42 7.91 18.33
N HIS A 13 -29.76 7.95 17.06
CA HIS A 13 -29.82 9.17 16.24
C HIS A 13 -31.21 9.77 16.18
N GLY A 14 -32.14 9.28 17.01
CA GLY A 14 -33.52 9.77 17.07
C GLY A 14 -34.42 9.19 15.98
N LYS A 15 -35.49 9.89 15.64
CA LYS A 15 -36.53 9.44 14.71
C LYS A 15 -36.38 10.14 13.35
N ILE A 16 -36.47 9.36 12.25
CA ILE A 16 -36.57 9.94 10.90
C ILE A 16 -37.98 10.48 10.67
N GLU A 17 -38.11 11.67 10.05
CA GLU A 17 -39.37 12.17 9.54
C GLU A 17 -39.79 11.34 8.32
N THR A 18 -41.01 10.80 8.38
CA THR A 18 -41.64 10.05 7.29
C THR A 18 -42.88 10.77 6.84
N ALA A 19 -43.20 10.68 5.54
CA ALA A 19 -44.38 11.32 4.96
C ALA A 19 -45.75 10.74 5.45
N GLY A 20 -45.71 9.73 6.32
CA GLY A 20 -46.88 9.12 6.99
C GLY A 20 -46.45 7.84 7.72
N GLY A 21 -47.15 7.53 8.84
CA GLY A 21 -46.92 6.32 9.63
C GLY A 21 -46.03 6.52 10.87
N ARG A 22 -45.66 5.39 11.53
CA ARG A 22 -44.82 5.39 12.74
C ARG A 22 -43.40 5.80 12.40
N ARG A 23 -42.89 6.87 13.01
CA ARG A 23 -41.49 7.33 12.84
C ARG A 23 -40.53 6.28 13.40
N PRO A 24 -39.70 5.64 12.59
CA PRO A 24 -38.71 4.67 13.07
C PRO A 24 -37.54 5.37 13.78
N ASN A 25 -37.03 4.75 14.85
CA ASN A 25 -35.75 5.16 15.44
C ASN A 25 -34.59 4.74 14.53
N VAL A 26 -33.59 5.60 14.42
CA VAL A 26 -32.35 5.35 13.72
C VAL A 26 -31.25 5.11 14.72
N PHE A 27 -30.54 3.99 14.55
CA PHE A 27 -29.37 3.65 15.33
C PHE A 27 -28.16 3.59 14.41
N GLY A 28 -27.01 4.06 14.90
CA GLY A 28 -25.71 3.92 14.24
C GLY A 28 -24.71 3.26 15.16
N LEU A 29 -23.58 2.84 14.61
CA LEU A 29 -22.48 2.35 15.42
C LEU A 29 -21.96 3.47 16.33
N ALA A 30 -21.68 3.16 17.59
CA ALA A 30 -20.97 4.05 18.50
C ALA A 30 -19.50 4.10 18.08
N SER A 31 -18.97 5.29 17.78
CA SER A 31 -17.58 5.42 17.26
C SER A 31 -16.52 4.94 18.25
N ASP A 32 -16.79 5.11 19.54
CA ASP A 32 -15.90 4.80 20.67
C ASP A 32 -16.14 3.42 21.30
N ALA A 33 -17.01 2.59 20.67
CA ALA A 33 -17.24 1.23 21.16
C ALA A 33 -15.99 0.38 21.06
N PHE A 34 -15.36 0.38 19.88
CA PHE A 34 -14.16 -0.39 19.57
C PHE A 34 -13.20 0.37 18.66
N TYR A 35 -11.96 -0.08 18.66
CA TYR A 35 -10.90 0.47 17.82
C TYR A 35 -10.12 -0.62 17.10
N PHE A 36 -9.49 -0.24 15.99
CA PHE A 36 -8.65 -1.11 15.18
C PHE A 36 -7.31 -0.43 14.96
N LEU A 37 -6.24 -1.18 15.19
CA LEU A 37 -4.87 -0.72 14.99
C LEU A 37 -4.39 -1.12 13.60
N GLY A 38 -3.84 -0.19 12.85
CA GLY A 38 -3.06 -0.43 11.63
C GLY A 38 -1.59 -0.19 11.88
N VAL A 39 -0.75 -1.11 11.43
CA VAL A 39 0.71 -1.02 11.47
C VAL A 39 1.23 -1.26 10.06
N ASP A 40 2.03 -0.34 9.51
CA ASP A 40 2.66 -0.50 8.20
C ASP A 40 4.19 -0.54 8.38
N VAL A 41 4.77 -1.72 8.20
CA VAL A 41 6.21 -1.95 8.38
C VAL A 41 6.90 -1.81 7.04
N ARG A 42 7.50 -0.64 6.81
CA ARG A 42 8.25 -0.33 5.60
C ARG A 42 9.76 -0.45 5.84
N ARG A 43 10.52 -0.37 4.76
CA ARG A 43 11.97 -0.55 4.82
C ARG A 43 12.70 0.38 5.79
N ARG A 44 12.25 1.63 5.96
CA ARG A 44 12.93 2.66 6.76
C ARG A 44 12.01 3.40 7.71
N ARG A 45 10.84 2.88 7.99
CA ARG A 45 9.88 3.46 8.94
C ARG A 45 8.80 2.46 9.29
N ILE A 46 8.21 2.66 10.44
CA ILE A 46 6.99 2.00 10.86
C ILE A 46 5.92 3.08 11.01
N GLU A 47 4.76 2.89 10.42
CA GLU A 47 3.62 3.80 10.56
C GLU A 47 2.52 3.11 11.35
N PHE A 48 1.88 3.89 12.23
CA PHE A 48 0.78 3.46 13.07
C PHE A 48 -0.45 4.31 12.80
N VAL A 49 -1.62 3.69 12.81
CA VAL A 49 -2.90 4.38 12.80
C VAL A 49 -3.87 3.67 13.72
N LEU A 50 -4.59 4.43 14.55
CA LEU A 50 -5.75 3.94 15.28
C LEU A 50 -7.00 4.47 14.60
N VAL A 51 -7.92 3.58 14.24
CA VAL A 51 -9.21 3.95 13.70
C VAL A 51 -10.34 3.53 14.66
N ASP A 52 -11.38 4.35 14.71
CA ASP A 52 -12.58 4.08 15.51
C ASP A 52 -13.47 3.00 14.85
N PHE A 53 -14.55 2.64 15.53
CA PHE A 53 -15.49 1.64 15.03
C PHE A 53 -16.14 2.03 13.70
N LYS A 54 -16.24 3.31 13.37
CA LYS A 54 -16.75 3.82 12.08
C LYS A 54 -15.67 3.86 11.00
N GLY A 55 -14.39 3.76 11.39
CA GLY A 55 -13.24 3.83 10.48
C GLY A 55 -12.62 5.23 10.38
N SER A 56 -12.96 6.16 11.28
CA SER A 56 -12.32 7.48 11.35
C SER A 56 -10.96 7.34 12.03
N ILE A 57 -9.95 8.05 11.51
CA ILE A 57 -8.62 8.07 12.12
C ILE A 57 -8.66 8.88 13.42
N ILE A 58 -8.27 8.25 14.54
CA ILE A 58 -8.23 8.84 15.87
C ILE A 58 -6.81 9.26 16.25
N ASN A 59 -5.83 8.44 15.91
CA ASN A 59 -4.43 8.70 16.19
C ASN A 59 -3.53 8.20 15.05
N LYS A 60 -2.38 8.86 14.87
CA LYS A 60 -1.37 8.47 13.89
C LYS A 60 0.02 8.77 14.43
N LYS A 61 0.97 7.85 14.23
CA LYS A 61 2.39 8.00 14.58
C LYS A 61 3.28 7.39 13.52
N GLU A 62 4.51 7.86 13.42
CA GLU A 62 5.55 7.33 12.54
C GLU A 62 6.87 7.21 13.33
N ASP A 63 7.52 6.04 13.23
CA ASP A 63 8.91 5.83 13.62
C ASP A 63 9.79 5.79 12.37
N THR A 64 10.74 6.73 12.27
CA THR A 64 11.64 6.90 11.12
C THR A 64 13.05 6.36 11.37
N LEU A 65 13.34 5.84 12.54
CA LEU A 65 14.66 5.32 12.91
C LEU A 65 14.83 3.83 12.57
N PHE A 66 13.76 3.20 12.14
CA PHE A 66 13.70 1.78 11.81
C PHE A 66 14.33 1.45 10.47
N VAL A 67 15.01 0.29 10.40
CA VAL A 67 15.44 -0.37 9.15
C VAL A 67 14.92 -1.80 9.15
N LEU A 68 14.06 -2.12 8.18
CA LEU A 68 13.49 -3.46 8.04
C LEU A 68 14.55 -4.46 7.57
N GLU A 69 14.86 -5.39 8.45
CA GLU A 69 15.73 -6.55 8.22
C GLU A 69 14.98 -7.83 8.60
N ASN A 70 15.38 -8.95 8.02
CA ASN A 70 14.80 -10.25 8.39
C ASN A 70 15.57 -10.87 9.57
N THR A 71 15.54 -10.20 10.72
CA THR A 71 16.23 -10.58 11.94
C THR A 71 15.30 -10.56 13.15
N PRO A 72 15.56 -11.37 14.19
CA PRO A 72 14.81 -11.31 15.44
C PRO A 72 14.83 -9.93 16.10
N GLU A 73 15.96 -9.22 16.04
CA GLU A 73 16.14 -7.89 16.62
C GLU A 73 15.24 -6.84 15.95
N ALA A 74 15.15 -6.89 14.61
CA ALA A 74 14.25 -5.99 13.86
C ALA A 74 12.78 -6.31 14.18
N PHE A 75 12.44 -7.58 14.35
CA PHE A 75 11.09 -7.99 14.76
C PHE A 75 10.76 -7.53 16.18
N GLU A 76 11.70 -7.68 17.12
CA GLU A 76 11.55 -7.22 18.50
C GLU A 76 11.30 -5.71 18.55
N HIS A 77 12.09 -4.93 17.79
CA HIS A 77 11.89 -3.48 17.68
C HIS A 77 10.49 -3.12 17.18
N VAL A 78 9.97 -3.85 16.16
CA VAL A 78 8.59 -3.64 15.68
C VAL A 78 7.58 -3.88 16.80
N CYS A 79 7.75 -4.97 17.58
CA CYS A 79 6.87 -5.29 18.69
C CYS A 79 6.92 -4.23 19.79
N GLU A 80 8.11 -3.77 20.18
CA GLU A 80 8.30 -2.72 21.18
C GLU A 80 7.64 -1.40 20.77
N GLU A 81 7.76 -0.99 19.49
CA GLU A 81 7.14 0.23 18.99
C GLU A 81 5.60 0.11 18.92
N ILE A 82 5.06 -1.09 18.62
CA ILE A 82 3.62 -1.35 18.72
C ILE A 82 3.14 -1.19 20.17
N GLU A 83 3.81 -1.84 21.13
CA GLU A 83 3.49 -1.77 22.57
C GLU A 83 3.55 -0.33 23.08
N LYS A 84 4.58 0.41 22.68
CA LYS A 84 4.75 1.82 23.03
C LYS A 84 3.64 2.69 22.43
N PHE A 85 3.26 2.47 21.16
CA PHE A 85 2.15 3.19 20.56
C PHE A 85 0.83 2.92 21.31
N ILE A 86 0.54 1.65 21.66
CA ILE A 86 -0.64 1.28 22.44
C ILE A 86 -0.64 1.96 23.82
N ALA A 87 0.51 2.07 24.47
CA ALA A 87 0.64 2.72 25.78
C ALA A 87 0.52 4.27 25.71
N GLU A 88 0.84 4.87 24.58
CA GLU A 88 0.80 6.34 24.39
C GLU A 88 -0.60 6.86 24.00
N ILE A 89 -1.49 6.00 23.49
CA ILE A 89 -2.85 6.42 23.08
C ILE A 89 -3.81 6.46 24.26
N ASP A 90 -4.69 7.45 24.27
CA ASP A 90 -5.73 7.62 25.31
C ASP A 90 -6.97 6.75 25.00
N VAL A 91 -6.76 5.44 24.87
CA VAL A 91 -7.81 4.44 24.62
C VAL A 91 -7.51 3.18 25.41
N PRO A 92 -8.49 2.62 26.15
CA PRO A 92 -8.32 1.36 26.84
C PRO A 92 -7.94 0.23 25.86
N GLN A 93 -6.88 -0.52 26.19
CA GLN A 93 -6.38 -1.58 25.30
C GLN A 93 -7.44 -2.64 24.99
N GLU A 94 -8.31 -2.96 25.96
CA GLU A 94 -9.41 -3.92 25.79
C GLU A 94 -10.45 -3.49 24.73
N LYS A 95 -10.47 -2.22 24.36
CA LYS A 95 -11.30 -1.71 23.26
C LYS A 95 -10.62 -1.84 21.88
N ILE A 96 -9.32 -2.17 21.84
CA ILE A 96 -8.61 -2.43 20.58
C ILE A 96 -8.81 -3.90 20.22
N ILE A 97 -9.84 -4.20 19.44
CA ILE A 97 -10.28 -5.59 19.20
C ILE A 97 -9.58 -6.25 18.01
N GLY A 98 -8.78 -5.50 17.26
CA GLY A 98 -8.02 -6.06 16.15
C GLY A 98 -6.87 -5.18 15.70
N MET A 99 -5.79 -5.83 15.26
CA MET A 99 -4.63 -5.21 14.64
C MET A 99 -4.39 -5.78 13.25
N GLY A 100 -4.27 -4.92 12.26
CA GLY A 100 -3.76 -5.27 10.95
C GLY A 100 -2.31 -4.80 10.78
N MET A 101 -1.42 -5.69 10.31
CA MET A 101 -0.04 -5.33 9.96
C MET A 101 0.18 -5.47 8.46
N SER A 102 0.61 -4.40 7.82
CA SER A 102 1.04 -4.39 6.43
C SER A 102 2.55 -4.65 6.33
N LEU A 103 2.93 -5.53 5.41
CA LEU A 103 4.31 -5.90 5.14
C LEU A 103 4.58 -5.88 3.64
N THR A 104 5.77 -5.40 3.27
CA THR A 104 6.25 -5.55 1.89
C THR A 104 6.68 -6.99 1.60
N GLY A 105 6.56 -7.42 0.34
CA GLY A 105 6.94 -8.74 -0.09
C GLY A 105 5.81 -9.77 -0.04
N ARG A 106 6.16 -11.05 0.05
CA ARG A 106 5.21 -12.17 -0.06
C ARG A 106 4.57 -12.48 1.27
N VAL A 107 3.25 -12.29 1.35
CA VAL A 107 2.43 -12.49 2.55
C VAL A 107 1.27 -13.41 2.24
N ASP A 108 1.16 -14.51 2.98
CA ASP A 108 -0.02 -15.37 3.03
C ASP A 108 -0.95 -14.89 4.16
N SER A 109 -1.87 -14.02 3.79
CA SER A 109 -2.81 -13.40 4.72
C SER A 109 -3.83 -14.37 5.31
N ASN A 110 -4.04 -15.53 4.66
CA ASN A 110 -4.99 -16.53 5.12
C ASN A 110 -4.42 -17.38 6.26
N ASN A 111 -3.13 -17.71 6.16
CA ASN A 111 -2.45 -18.56 7.11
C ASN A 111 -1.53 -17.77 8.07
N GLY A 112 -1.44 -16.46 7.92
CA GLY A 112 -0.69 -15.58 8.81
C GLY A 112 0.84 -15.64 8.65
N TYR A 113 1.35 -16.07 7.48
CA TYR A 113 2.79 -16.16 7.23
C TYR A 113 3.32 -15.03 6.36
N SER A 114 4.47 -14.49 6.73
CA SER A 114 5.32 -13.68 5.86
C SER A 114 6.49 -14.52 5.36
N TYR A 115 6.75 -14.48 4.05
CA TYR A 115 7.83 -15.26 3.41
C TYR A 115 9.02 -14.41 2.99
N THR A 116 8.96 -13.11 3.21
CA THR A 116 10.05 -12.19 2.87
C THR A 116 10.75 -11.64 4.12
N TYR A 117 9.98 -11.26 5.13
CA TYR A 117 10.48 -10.73 6.39
C TYR A 117 9.85 -11.47 7.56
N PHE A 118 10.59 -11.58 8.66
CA PHE A 118 10.16 -12.23 9.91
C PHE A 118 9.76 -13.71 9.72
N ASN A 119 10.44 -14.40 8.80
CA ASN A 119 10.18 -15.78 8.42
C ASN A 119 11.14 -16.79 9.10
N PHE A 120 11.68 -16.45 10.24
CA PHE A 120 12.63 -17.27 11.00
C PHE A 120 11.96 -18.24 12.00
N ASN A 121 10.62 -18.19 12.12
CA ASN A 121 9.83 -19.10 12.95
C ASN A 121 8.91 -19.98 12.09
N GLU A 122 8.62 -21.21 12.58
CA GLU A 122 7.62 -22.09 11.96
C GLU A 122 6.18 -21.69 12.32
N THR A 123 6.00 -20.94 13.42
CA THR A 123 4.71 -20.43 13.88
C THR A 123 4.27 -19.26 13.00
N PRO A 124 2.96 -19.15 12.64
CA PRO A 124 2.44 -17.99 11.93
C PRO A 124 2.79 -16.68 12.63
N LEU A 125 3.17 -15.66 11.87
CA LEU A 125 3.50 -14.35 12.41
C LEU A 125 2.31 -13.73 13.17
N THR A 126 1.09 -13.99 12.69
CA THR A 126 -0.16 -13.56 13.35
C THR A 126 -0.30 -14.13 14.75
N ASP A 127 0.05 -15.41 14.93
CA ASP A 127 -0.10 -16.08 16.23
C ASP A 127 0.91 -15.55 17.25
N ILE A 128 2.16 -15.33 16.80
CA ILE A 128 3.21 -14.73 17.65
C ILE A 128 2.79 -13.33 18.13
N LEU A 129 2.31 -12.49 17.20
CA LEU A 129 1.87 -11.14 17.52
C LEU A 129 0.61 -11.14 18.40
N GLN A 130 -0.35 -12.03 18.13
CA GLN A 130 -1.58 -12.14 18.90
C GLN A 130 -1.31 -12.61 20.34
N GLU A 131 -0.43 -13.58 20.52
CA GLU A 131 -0.02 -14.05 21.85
C GLU A 131 0.67 -12.94 22.66
N ARG A 132 1.56 -12.19 22.01
CA ARG A 132 2.31 -11.12 22.65
C ARG A 132 1.45 -9.92 23.05
N LEU A 133 0.58 -9.48 22.14
CA LEU A 133 -0.18 -8.23 22.30
C LEU A 133 -1.57 -8.45 22.92
N ASN A 134 -2.03 -9.70 22.97
CA ASN A 134 -3.43 -10.07 23.31
C ASN A 134 -4.47 -9.32 22.47
N ILE A 135 -4.17 -9.10 21.18
CA ILE A 135 -5.04 -8.45 20.19
C ILE A 135 -5.12 -9.36 18.97
N LEU A 136 -6.34 -9.61 18.46
CA LEU A 136 -6.53 -10.39 17.23
C LEU A 136 -5.75 -9.75 16.08
N THR A 137 -4.81 -10.49 15.49
CA THR A 137 -3.87 -9.97 14.52
C THR A 137 -4.11 -10.54 13.13
N TYR A 138 -3.98 -9.68 12.12
CA TYR A 138 -4.04 -10.00 10.70
C TYR A 138 -2.85 -9.36 9.98
N ILE A 139 -2.28 -10.05 8.99
CA ILE A 139 -1.22 -9.49 8.16
C ILE A 139 -1.64 -9.42 6.70
N GLU A 140 -1.13 -8.41 5.98
CA GLU A 140 -1.44 -8.21 4.58
C GLU A 140 -0.23 -7.68 3.80
N ASN A 141 -0.20 -7.95 2.48
CA ASN A 141 0.74 -7.30 1.58
C ASN A 141 0.39 -5.81 1.40
N ASP A 142 1.41 -4.94 1.36
CA ASP A 142 1.27 -3.49 1.24
C ASP A 142 0.42 -3.04 0.04
N SER A 143 0.63 -3.61 -1.14
CA SER A 143 -0.10 -3.23 -2.36
C SER A 143 -1.58 -3.63 -2.30
N ARG A 144 -1.91 -4.76 -1.65
CA ARG A 144 -3.31 -5.16 -1.42
C ARG A 144 -3.97 -4.29 -0.37
N ALA A 145 -3.25 -3.95 0.70
CA ALA A 145 -3.74 -3.00 1.71
C ALA A 145 -4.04 -1.63 1.10
N MET A 146 -3.11 -1.10 0.26
CA MET A 146 -3.31 0.15 -0.47
C MET A 146 -4.52 0.11 -1.41
N MET A 147 -4.71 -1.00 -2.15
CA MET A 147 -5.89 -1.18 -3.00
C MET A 147 -7.19 -1.09 -2.18
N TYR A 148 -7.22 -1.75 -1.03
CA TYR A 148 -8.40 -1.74 -0.17
C TYR A 148 -8.68 -0.34 0.41
N ALA A 149 -7.64 0.40 0.80
CA ALA A 149 -7.79 1.78 1.26
C ALA A 149 -8.41 2.68 0.18
N GLU A 150 -7.95 2.56 -1.06
CA GLU A 150 -8.50 3.33 -2.20
C GLU A 150 -9.96 2.96 -2.54
N LYS A 151 -10.36 1.72 -2.26
CA LYS A 151 -11.75 1.29 -2.33
C LYS A 151 -12.61 2.00 -1.28
N ILE A 152 -12.14 2.11 -0.04
CA ILE A 152 -12.95 2.62 1.07
C ILE A 152 -12.96 4.16 1.12
N PHE A 153 -11.80 4.81 0.95
CA PHE A 153 -11.63 6.25 1.18
C PHE A 153 -11.06 7.01 -0.01
N GLY A 154 -10.60 6.30 -1.04
CA GLY A 154 -9.84 6.89 -2.12
C GLY A 154 -10.64 7.24 -3.37
N VAL A 155 -10.05 6.88 -4.50
CA VAL A 155 -10.50 7.27 -5.84
C VAL A 155 -11.46 6.27 -6.49
N VAL A 156 -11.61 5.06 -5.93
CA VAL A 156 -12.60 4.07 -6.40
C VAL A 156 -14.00 4.56 -6.06
N LYS A 157 -14.93 4.43 -6.99
CA LYS A 157 -16.34 4.80 -6.80
C LYS A 157 -17.24 3.57 -7.05
N ASP A 158 -17.59 3.34 -8.29
CA ASP A 158 -18.47 2.25 -8.72
C ASP A 158 -17.70 1.15 -9.48
N GLU A 159 -16.38 1.39 -9.70
CA GLU A 159 -15.52 0.47 -10.42
C GLU A 159 -15.30 -0.81 -9.59
N LYS A 160 -15.55 -1.99 -10.19
CA LYS A 160 -15.44 -3.31 -9.56
C LYS A 160 -14.16 -4.05 -9.93
N ASN A 161 -13.58 -3.72 -11.10
CA ASN A 161 -12.36 -4.33 -11.63
C ASN A 161 -11.26 -3.28 -11.65
N VAL A 162 -10.42 -3.28 -10.62
CA VAL A 162 -9.43 -2.22 -10.38
C VAL A 162 -8.04 -2.82 -10.17
N LEU A 163 -7.05 -2.19 -10.78
CA LEU A 163 -5.64 -2.46 -10.51
C LEU A 163 -5.03 -1.25 -9.77
N PHE A 164 -4.36 -1.51 -8.67
CA PHE A 164 -3.57 -0.52 -7.94
C PHE A 164 -2.09 -0.80 -8.16
N LEU A 165 -1.39 0.10 -8.84
CA LEU A 165 0.06 0.01 -9.05
C LEU A 165 0.78 0.70 -7.88
N ASN A 166 1.48 -0.08 -7.07
CA ASN A 166 2.33 0.43 -6.01
C ASN A 166 3.74 0.67 -6.56
N LEU A 167 4.00 1.91 -6.95
CA LEU A 167 5.25 2.36 -7.56
C LEU A 167 6.12 3.08 -6.53
N GLY A 168 6.95 2.32 -5.86
CA GLY A 168 7.88 2.81 -4.85
C GLY A 168 9.31 2.34 -5.15
N ARG A 169 10.03 1.89 -4.13
CA ARG A 169 11.34 1.27 -4.32
C ARG A 169 11.27 0.02 -5.21
N GLY A 170 10.20 -0.78 -5.08
CA GLY A 170 9.83 -1.88 -5.96
C GLY A 170 8.62 -1.54 -6.83
N VAL A 171 8.10 -2.55 -7.50
CA VAL A 171 6.87 -2.48 -8.32
C VAL A 171 5.92 -3.57 -7.87
N GLY A 172 4.84 -3.18 -7.20
CA GLY A 172 3.77 -4.07 -6.76
C GLY A 172 2.45 -3.80 -7.48
N VAL A 173 1.52 -4.75 -7.39
CA VAL A 173 0.14 -4.55 -7.82
C VAL A 173 -0.84 -5.16 -6.81
N GLY A 174 -1.80 -4.35 -6.38
CA GLY A 174 -3.02 -4.81 -5.73
C GLY A 174 -4.13 -4.96 -6.77
N MET A 175 -4.87 -6.05 -6.73
CA MET A 175 -5.92 -6.36 -7.71
C MET A 175 -7.26 -6.52 -7.00
N MET A 176 -8.30 -5.95 -7.60
CA MET A 176 -9.69 -6.13 -7.18
C MET A 176 -10.51 -6.53 -8.39
N PHE A 177 -11.25 -7.64 -8.28
CA PHE A 177 -12.18 -8.12 -9.31
C PHE A 177 -13.52 -8.44 -8.66
N ASP A 178 -14.60 -8.05 -9.33
CA ASP A 178 -15.96 -8.18 -8.82
C ASP A 178 -16.11 -7.61 -7.39
N ASP A 179 -15.46 -6.45 -7.15
CA ASP A 179 -15.47 -5.73 -5.88
C ASP A 179 -14.75 -6.45 -4.72
N LYS A 180 -13.93 -7.48 -5.01
CA LYS A 180 -13.18 -8.26 -4.02
C LYS A 180 -11.69 -8.24 -4.33
N LEU A 181 -10.86 -8.14 -3.28
CA LEU A 181 -9.41 -8.30 -3.41
C LEU A 181 -9.08 -9.69 -3.95
N TYR A 182 -8.16 -9.73 -4.90
CA TYR A 182 -7.74 -10.97 -5.52
C TYR A 182 -6.41 -11.46 -4.95
N TYR A 183 -6.44 -12.63 -4.36
CA TYR A 183 -5.31 -13.25 -3.66
C TYR A 183 -4.61 -14.35 -4.46
N GLY A 184 -5.30 -14.92 -5.47
CA GLY A 184 -4.87 -16.19 -6.07
C GLY A 184 -5.04 -17.36 -5.09
N LYS A 185 -4.41 -18.50 -5.41
CA LYS A 185 -4.56 -19.73 -4.61
C LYS A 185 -3.93 -19.63 -3.21
N THR A 186 -2.75 -19.01 -3.12
CA THR A 186 -1.88 -19.01 -1.92
C THR A 186 -1.55 -17.62 -1.41
N GLY A 187 -2.28 -16.59 -1.86
CA GLY A 187 -1.99 -15.21 -1.46
C GLY A 187 -0.89 -14.51 -2.26
N PHE A 188 -0.35 -15.13 -3.32
CA PHE A 188 0.79 -14.58 -4.08
C PHE A 188 0.40 -14.04 -5.47
N ALA A 189 -0.87 -13.77 -5.71
CA ALA A 189 -1.26 -13.07 -6.93
C ALA A 189 -0.70 -11.64 -6.92
N GLY A 190 -0.29 -11.14 -8.09
CA GLY A 190 0.18 -9.77 -8.21
C GLY A 190 1.70 -9.58 -8.10
N GLU A 191 2.51 -10.64 -8.27
CA GLU A 191 3.97 -10.55 -8.37
C GLU A 191 4.43 -9.85 -9.68
N PHE A 192 3.80 -8.72 -9.99
CA PHE A 192 3.91 -7.98 -11.24
C PHE A 192 5.33 -7.49 -11.54
N GLY A 193 6.03 -7.01 -10.51
CA GLY A 193 7.42 -6.58 -10.63
C GLY A 193 8.37 -7.68 -11.08
N HIS A 194 8.00 -8.95 -10.91
CA HIS A 194 8.84 -10.10 -11.24
C HIS A 194 8.52 -10.77 -12.59
N ILE A 195 7.62 -10.18 -13.39
CA ILE A 195 7.38 -10.64 -14.75
C ILE A 195 8.62 -10.34 -15.60
N PRO A 196 9.21 -11.36 -16.30
CA PRO A 196 10.37 -11.16 -17.15
C PRO A 196 9.96 -10.51 -18.49
N LEU A 197 9.97 -9.18 -18.53
CA LEU A 197 9.57 -8.39 -19.68
C LEU A 197 10.74 -7.87 -20.53
N PHE A 198 11.95 -7.96 -20.00
CA PHE A 198 13.14 -7.41 -20.63
C PHE A 198 14.19 -8.50 -20.88
N ASP A 199 14.81 -8.44 -22.05
CA ASP A 199 15.94 -9.29 -22.41
C ASP A 199 17.23 -8.60 -21.94
N ASN A 200 17.57 -8.79 -20.68
CA ASN A 200 18.78 -8.26 -20.06
C ASN A 200 19.37 -9.25 -19.04
N GLU A 201 20.64 -9.05 -18.67
CA GLU A 201 21.38 -9.89 -17.73
C GLU A 201 21.27 -9.42 -16.26
N ILE A 202 20.40 -8.45 -15.96
CA ILE A 202 20.25 -7.91 -14.60
C ILE A 202 19.52 -8.95 -13.73
N ILE A 203 20.22 -9.41 -12.69
CA ILE A 203 19.66 -10.35 -11.73
C ILE A 203 18.78 -9.59 -10.75
N CYS A 204 17.48 -9.94 -10.71
CA CYS A 204 16.54 -9.48 -9.71
C CYS A 204 16.80 -10.15 -8.35
N HIS A 205 16.41 -9.50 -7.25
CA HIS A 205 16.48 -10.12 -5.92
C HIS A 205 15.65 -11.42 -5.79
N CYS A 206 14.68 -11.65 -6.67
CA CYS A 206 13.96 -12.92 -6.76
C CYS A 206 14.78 -14.06 -7.41
N GLY A 207 16.01 -13.80 -7.83
CA GLY A 207 16.91 -14.74 -8.47
C GLY A 207 16.70 -14.93 -9.98
N LYS A 208 15.76 -14.22 -10.61
CA LYS A 208 15.49 -14.28 -12.05
C LYS A 208 16.07 -13.06 -12.77
N LYS A 209 16.17 -13.15 -14.11
CA LYS A 209 16.63 -12.05 -14.98
C LYS A 209 15.46 -11.43 -15.73
N GLY A 210 15.61 -10.17 -16.16
CA GLY A 210 14.65 -9.49 -17.03
C GLY A 210 13.35 -9.05 -16.33
N CYS A 211 13.29 -9.08 -15.01
CA CYS A 211 12.11 -8.65 -14.26
C CYS A 211 11.80 -7.17 -14.50
N LEU A 212 10.51 -6.82 -14.60
CA LEU A 212 10.04 -5.44 -14.74
C LEU A 212 10.65 -4.53 -13.67
N GLU A 213 10.72 -4.98 -12.44
CA GLU A 213 11.22 -4.21 -11.30
C GLU A 213 12.67 -3.78 -11.46
N THR A 214 13.51 -4.58 -12.13
CA THR A 214 14.93 -4.22 -12.35
C THR A 214 15.10 -3.04 -13.32
N GLU A 215 14.06 -2.69 -14.08
CA GLU A 215 14.08 -1.65 -15.11
C GLU A 215 13.15 -0.48 -14.84
N ALA A 216 12.11 -0.67 -14.00
CA ALA A 216 11.02 0.31 -13.86
C ALA A 216 10.63 0.59 -12.40
N SER A 217 11.51 0.32 -11.44
CA SER A 217 11.30 0.61 -10.02
C SER A 217 12.07 1.84 -9.54
N GLY A 218 11.78 2.31 -8.33
CA GLY A 218 12.57 3.35 -7.69
C GLY A 218 14.04 2.96 -7.48
N ILE A 219 14.34 1.68 -7.19
CA ILE A 219 15.73 1.19 -7.12
C ILE A 219 16.41 1.25 -8.49
N ALA A 220 15.68 0.92 -9.55
CA ALA A 220 16.21 1.06 -10.92
C ALA A 220 16.50 2.53 -11.22
N LEU A 221 15.60 3.43 -10.86
CA LEU A 221 15.77 4.88 -11.03
C LEU A 221 16.99 5.41 -10.25
N GLU A 222 17.16 5.03 -8.97
CA GLU A 222 18.33 5.40 -8.17
C GLU A 222 19.65 4.97 -8.87
N LYS A 223 19.70 3.73 -9.36
CA LYS A 223 20.88 3.19 -10.07
C LYS A 223 21.14 3.92 -11.39
N MET A 224 20.10 4.13 -12.20
CA MET A 224 20.20 4.86 -13.47
C MET A 224 20.69 6.28 -13.23
N PHE A 225 20.16 6.96 -12.23
CA PHE A 225 20.54 8.32 -11.87
C PHE A 225 22.04 8.43 -11.54
N VAL A 226 22.53 7.55 -10.65
CA VAL A 226 23.96 7.51 -10.30
C VAL A 226 24.84 7.18 -11.51
N THR A 227 24.40 6.26 -12.38
CA THR A 227 25.10 5.89 -13.60
C THR A 227 25.25 7.06 -14.57
N ARG A 228 24.17 7.81 -14.82
CA ARG A 228 24.16 8.97 -15.72
C ARG A 228 25.03 10.11 -15.18
N MET A 229 24.98 10.37 -13.87
CA MET A 229 25.88 11.33 -13.24
C MET A 229 27.35 10.91 -13.32
N ASN A 230 27.66 9.62 -13.19
CA ASN A 230 29.03 9.12 -13.37
C ASN A 230 29.51 9.27 -14.80
N ALA A 231 28.61 9.24 -15.78
CA ALA A 231 28.87 9.51 -17.18
C ALA A 231 29.04 11.02 -17.52
N GLY A 232 28.89 11.90 -16.52
CA GLY A 232 29.12 13.35 -16.66
C GLY A 232 27.85 14.21 -16.78
N GLU A 233 26.65 13.61 -16.69
CA GLU A 233 25.42 14.40 -16.65
C GLU A 233 25.29 15.15 -15.32
N THR A 234 24.73 16.35 -15.37
CA THR A 234 24.59 17.25 -14.21
C THR A 234 23.14 17.28 -13.71
N SER A 235 22.97 17.47 -12.41
CA SER A 235 21.71 17.62 -11.71
C SER A 235 21.88 18.55 -10.52
N VAL A 236 20.77 19.06 -9.98
CA VAL A 236 20.76 19.79 -8.70
C VAL A 236 21.31 18.92 -7.54
N LEU A 237 21.28 17.60 -7.69
CA LEU A 237 21.82 16.63 -6.71
C LEU A 237 23.35 16.40 -6.82
N SER A 238 24.04 17.13 -7.72
CA SER A 238 25.49 16.93 -7.95
C SER A 238 26.32 17.17 -6.68
N GLU A 239 25.99 18.17 -5.88
CA GLU A 239 26.71 18.46 -4.62
C GLU A 239 26.46 17.38 -3.56
N LYS A 240 25.23 16.85 -3.47
CA LYS A 240 24.92 15.72 -2.57
C LYS A 240 25.77 14.50 -2.90
N LYS A 241 25.91 14.17 -4.18
CA LYS A 241 26.75 13.08 -4.65
C LYS A 241 28.23 13.31 -4.34
N LYS A 242 28.78 14.51 -4.59
CA LYS A 242 30.18 14.86 -4.30
C LYS A 242 30.49 14.75 -2.80
N SER A 243 29.52 15.00 -1.93
CA SER A 243 29.67 14.83 -0.48
C SER A 243 29.67 13.37 -0.02
N GLY A 244 29.60 12.39 -0.93
CA GLY A 244 29.59 10.97 -0.62
C GLY A 244 28.26 10.43 -0.05
N LYS A 245 27.20 11.22 -0.09
CA LYS A 245 25.86 10.80 0.38
C LYS A 245 25.13 10.05 -0.72
N ASP A 246 24.37 9.02 -0.32
CA ASP A 246 23.49 8.28 -1.22
C ASP A 246 22.40 9.21 -1.78
N ILE A 247 22.10 9.02 -3.06
CA ILE A 247 20.95 9.62 -3.71
C ILE A 247 19.81 8.62 -3.63
N LEU A 248 18.75 8.98 -2.91
CA LEU A 248 17.61 8.14 -2.67
C LEU A 248 16.43 8.57 -3.58
N LEU A 249 15.46 7.67 -3.72
CA LEU A 249 14.27 7.92 -4.54
C LEU A 249 13.57 9.25 -4.23
N TYR A 250 13.43 9.60 -2.95
CA TYR A 250 12.79 10.87 -2.55
C TYR A 250 13.59 12.12 -2.97
N ASP A 251 14.93 12.02 -3.02
CA ASP A 251 15.74 13.13 -3.54
C ASP A 251 15.46 13.36 -5.03
N ILE A 252 15.32 12.27 -5.80
CA ILE A 252 15.05 12.34 -7.23
C ILE A 252 13.63 12.86 -7.49
N ILE A 253 12.66 12.43 -6.69
CA ILE A 253 11.27 12.94 -6.73
C ILE A 253 11.24 14.44 -6.44
N GLU A 254 11.92 14.88 -5.38
CA GLU A 254 11.99 16.30 -5.00
C GLU A 254 12.69 17.12 -6.11
N ALA A 255 13.82 16.62 -6.64
CA ALA A 255 14.52 17.26 -7.73
C ALA A 255 13.64 17.40 -8.98
N ALA A 256 12.90 16.35 -9.37
CA ALA A 256 11.98 16.39 -10.50
C ALA A 256 10.86 17.43 -10.31
N ASN A 257 10.30 17.51 -9.10
CA ASN A 257 9.27 18.50 -8.76
C ASN A 257 9.81 19.94 -8.70
N ASN A 258 11.15 20.11 -8.69
CA ASN A 258 11.86 21.37 -8.82
C ASN A 258 12.54 21.51 -10.21
N ASP A 259 11.99 20.90 -11.23
CA ASP A 259 12.36 21.00 -12.64
C ASP A 259 13.79 20.50 -12.98
N ASP A 260 14.36 19.57 -12.22
CA ASP A 260 15.64 18.97 -12.57
C ASP A 260 15.53 18.07 -13.81
N VAL A 261 16.20 18.45 -14.86
CA VAL A 261 16.07 17.84 -16.19
C VAL A 261 16.48 16.37 -16.19
N LEU A 262 17.54 15.99 -15.45
CA LEU A 262 18.00 14.61 -15.37
C LEU A 262 16.94 13.74 -14.67
N SER A 263 16.41 14.20 -13.55
CA SER A 263 15.36 13.50 -12.81
C SER A 263 14.11 13.28 -13.66
N ILE A 264 13.61 14.34 -14.32
CA ILE A 264 12.44 14.27 -15.20
C ILE A 264 12.68 13.30 -16.37
N SER A 265 13.85 13.35 -17.01
CA SER A 265 14.18 12.48 -18.13
C SER A 265 14.20 11.01 -17.73
N LEU A 266 14.81 10.67 -16.58
CA LEU A 266 14.87 9.30 -16.08
C LEU A 266 13.52 8.77 -15.60
N ILE A 267 12.70 9.62 -14.99
CA ILE A 267 11.30 9.28 -14.64
C ILE A 267 10.51 8.94 -15.89
N SER A 268 10.67 9.72 -16.98
CA SER A 268 10.02 9.42 -18.25
C SER A 268 10.51 8.11 -18.86
N GLU A 269 11.80 7.79 -18.75
CA GLU A 269 12.36 6.52 -19.24
C GLU A 269 11.78 5.32 -18.49
N ILE A 270 11.74 5.35 -17.15
CA ILE A 270 11.13 4.25 -16.38
C ILE A 270 9.61 4.15 -16.60
N ALA A 271 8.93 5.28 -16.82
CA ALA A 271 7.51 5.29 -17.13
C ALA A 271 7.19 4.59 -18.46
N GLU A 272 8.04 4.75 -19.49
CA GLU A 272 7.90 4.02 -20.75
C GLU A 272 8.08 2.50 -20.54
N LYS A 273 9.09 2.10 -19.78
CA LYS A 273 9.33 0.69 -19.44
C LYS A 273 8.15 0.10 -18.64
N LEU A 274 7.64 0.85 -17.66
CA LEU A 274 6.48 0.47 -16.85
C LEU A 274 5.22 0.31 -17.72
N GLY A 275 5.01 1.22 -18.67
CA GLY A 275 3.86 1.19 -19.59
C GLY A 275 3.79 -0.08 -20.43
N ARG A 276 4.93 -0.70 -20.76
CA ARG A 276 4.97 -2.02 -21.40
C ARG A 276 4.33 -3.09 -20.51
N GLY A 277 4.67 -3.12 -19.22
CA GLY A 277 4.08 -4.05 -18.27
C GLY A 277 2.60 -3.78 -18.01
N VAL A 278 2.23 -2.51 -17.80
CA VAL A 278 0.84 -2.11 -17.56
C VAL A 278 -0.04 -2.43 -18.77
N GLY A 279 0.48 -2.28 -19.99
CA GLY A 279 -0.21 -2.69 -21.22
C GLY A 279 -0.54 -4.19 -21.23
N VAL A 280 0.34 -5.05 -20.69
CA VAL A 280 0.07 -6.49 -20.54
C VAL A 280 -1.08 -6.70 -19.55
N LEU A 281 -1.07 -6.03 -18.39
CA LEU A 281 -2.16 -6.16 -17.41
C LEU A 281 -3.51 -5.70 -17.97
N ILE A 282 -3.54 -4.60 -18.71
CA ILE A 282 -4.75 -4.10 -19.36
C ILE A 282 -5.29 -5.12 -20.37
N ASN A 283 -4.43 -5.69 -21.22
CA ASN A 283 -4.84 -6.69 -22.19
C ASN A 283 -5.35 -7.99 -21.55
N LEU A 284 -4.83 -8.37 -20.38
CA LEU A 284 -5.22 -9.61 -19.70
C LEU A 284 -6.47 -9.45 -18.85
N PHE A 285 -6.63 -8.32 -18.16
CA PHE A 285 -7.66 -8.15 -17.15
C PHE A 285 -8.78 -7.18 -17.52
N ASN A 286 -8.58 -6.36 -18.57
CA ASN A 286 -9.54 -5.33 -18.98
C ASN A 286 -10.13 -4.54 -17.80
N PRO A 287 -9.31 -3.88 -16.98
CA PRO A 287 -9.78 -3.21 -15.77
C PRO A 287 -10.56 -1.93 -16.11
N GLU A 288 -11.54 -1.59 -15.28
CA GLU A 288 -12.28 -0.31 -15.38
C GLU A 288 -11.40 0.87 -14.93
N LEU A 289 -10.49 0.62 -13.95
CA LEU A 289 -9.63 1.64 -13.35
C LEU A 289 -8.24 1.08 -13.04
N VAL A 290 -7.21 1.84 -13.41
CA VAL A 290 -5.83 1.66 -12.95
C VAL A 290 -5.46 2.85 -12.07
N ILE A 291 -5.10 2.58 -10.82
CA ILE A 291 -4.66 3.58 -9.84
C ILE A 291 -3.15 3.56 -9.78
N ILE A 292 -2.54 4.72 -9.89
CA ILE A 292 -1.09 4.91 -9.75
C ILE A 292 -0.82 5.44 -8.35
N GLY A 293 -0.18 4.61 -7.52
CA GLY A 293 0.18 4.94 -6.14
C GLY A 293 1.66 4.66 -5.85
N GLY A 294 2.01 4.70 -4.57
CA GLY A 294 3.39 4.64 -4.11
C GLY A 294 4.14 5.96 -4.31
N SER A 295 5.37 6.05 -3.82
CA SER A 295 6.12 7.31 -3.78
C SER A 295 6.41 7.91 -5.16
N LEU A 296 6.58 7.10 -6.22
CA LEU A 296 6.75 7.62 -7.58
C LEU A 296 5.52 8.35 -8.12
N SER A 297 4.33 8.12 -7.58
CA SER A 297 3.13 8.87 -8.00
C SER A 297 3.18 10.36 -7.63
N LEU A 298 4.06 10.76 -6.70
CA LEU A 298 4.23 12.14 -6.24
C LEU A 298 4.82 13.08 -7.30
N VAL A 299 5.40 12.54 -8.37
CA VAL A 299 5.90 13.37 -9.49
C VAL A 299 4.81 13.72 -10.52
N GLY A 300 3.57 13.26 -10.28
CA GLY A 300 2.41 13.65 -11.07
C GLY A 300 2.55 13.36 -12.57
N ASP A 301 2.41 14.42 -13.37
CA ASP A 301 2.40 14.34 -14.83
C ASP A 301 3.74 13.93 -15.44
N TYR A 302 4.88 14.12 -14.75
CA TYR A 302 6.18 13.62 -15.22
C TYR A 302 6.22 12.10 -15.35
N LEU A 303 5.44 11.38 -14.52
CA LEU A 303 5.24 9.94 -14.65
C LEU A 303 4.02 9.61 -15.52
N MET A 304 2.89 10.28 -15.28
CA MET A 304 1.59 9.89 -15.83
C MET A 304 1.51 10.03 -17.36
N LEU A 305 2.06 11.12 -17.93
CA LEU A 305 1.98 11.36 -19.36
C LEU A 305 2.80 10.36 -20.18
N PRO A 306 4.11 10.12 -19.90
CA PRO A 306 4.87 9.11 -20.62
C PRO A 306 4.34 7.69 -20.37
N LEU A 307 3.84 7.37 -19.16
CA LEU A 307 3.20 6.11 -18.87
C LEU A 307 1.96 5.86 -19.76
N LYS A 308 1.05 6.81 -19.87
CA LYS A 308 -0.12 6.71 -20.74
C LYS A 308 0.27 6.55 -22.21
N THR A 309 1.28 7.30 -22.66
CA THR A 309 1.81 7.19 -24.02
C THR A 309 2.33 5.78 -24.30
N ALA A 310 3.09 5.21 -23.38
CA ALA A 310 3.61 3.85 -23.49
C ALA A 310 2.49 2.79 -23.44
N ILE A 311 1.51 2.95 -22.56
CA ILE A 311 0.35 2.04 -22.50
C ILE A 311 -0.36 2.00 -23.86
N ASN A 312 -0.62 3.13 -24.49
CA ASN A 312 -1.23 3.18 -25.82
C ASN A 312 -0.40 2.48 -26.91
N LYS A 313 0.91 2.40 -26.71
CA LYS A 313 1.84 1.71 -27.63
C LYS A 313 1.81 0.18 -27.46
N TYR A 314 1.54 -0.32 -26.26
CA TYR A 314 1.66 -1.73 -25.90
C TYR A 314 0.33 -2.44 -25.59
N SER A 315 -0.78 -1.72 -25.46
CA SER A 315 -2.10 -2.30 -25.26
C SER A 315 -2.99 -2.20 -26.51
N LEU A 316 -3.97 -3.08 -26.60
CA LEU A 316 -4.98 -3.00 -27.63
C LEU A 316 -5.86 -1.76 -27.43
N SER A 317 -5.97 -0.92 -28.45
CA SER A 317 -6.70 0.37 -28.37
C SER A 317 -8.16 0.20 -27.93
N LEU A 318 -8.80 -0.90 -28.33
CA LEU A 318 -10.20 -1.20 -27.94
C LEU A 318 -10.33 -1.42 -26.43
N VAL A 319 -9.32 -2.08 -25.82
CA VAL A 319 -9.31 -2.39 -24.39
C VAL A 319 -8.89 -1.17 -23.57
N SER A 320 -7.79 -0.50 -23.98
CA SER A 320 -7.23 0.61 -23.20
C SER A 320 -8.11 1.87 -23.18
N LYS A 321 -9.01 2.06 -24.18
CA LYS A 321 -9.92 3.21 -24.23
C LYS A 321 -10.95 3.21 -23.11
N ASP A 322 -11.33 2.03 -22.62
CA ASP A 322 -12.33 1.90 -21.55
C ASP A 322 -11.70 1.94 -20.15
N THR A 323 -10.38 1.82 -20.07
CA THR A 323 -9.65 1.87 -18.80
C THR A 323 -9.40 3.31 -18.36
N LYS A 324 -9.87 3.68 -17.19
CA LYS A 324 -9.57 4.98 -16.56
C LYS A 324 -8.24 4.91 -15.80
N PHE A 325 -7.55 6.06 -15.68
CA PHE A 325 -6.32 6.19 -14.91
C PHE A 325 -6.48 7.31 -13.89
N LYS A 326 -6.19 7.01 -12.63
CA LYS A 326 -6.20 7.99 -11.53
C LYS A 326 -4.92 7.87 -10.70
N ILE A 327 -4.47 8.97 -10.10
CA ILE A 327 -3.44 8.96 -9.08
C ILE A 327 -4.11 8.66 -7.73
N SER A 328 -3.44 7.87 -6.89
CA SER A 328 -3.88 7.58 -5.52
C SER A 328 -4.15 8.86 -4.74
N ARG A 329 -5.27 8.90 -4.04
CA ARG A 329 -5.63 10.03 -3.19
C ARG A 329 -5.00 9.95 -1.81
N LEU A 330 -4.78 8.74 -1.31
CA LEU A 330 -4.30 8.50 0.05
C LEU A 330 -2.77 8.53 0.15
N GLY A 331 -2.08 8.40 -1.00
CA GLY A 331 -0.63 8.47 -1.07
C GLY A 331 0.05 7.47 -0.13
N ASP A 332 1.01 7.94 0.63
CA ASP A 332 1.79 7.11 1.56
C ASP A 332 0.96 6.52 2.72
N ASN A 333 -0.17 7.12 3.07
CA ASN A 333 -1.03 6.60 4.15
C ASN A 333 -1.91 5.42 3.72
N ALA A 334 -1.98 5.11 2.43
CA ALA A 334 -2.90 4.09 1.90
C ALA A 334 -2.68 2.72 2.54
N SER A 335 -1.44 2.30 2.77
CA SER A 335 -1.12 0.99 3.33
C SER A 335 -1.60 0.84 4.78
N VAL A 336 -1.22 1.76 5.65
CA VAL A 336 -1.56 1.69 7.09
C VAL A 336 -3.06 1.83 7.32
N ILE A 337 -3.73 2.70 6.57
CA ILE A 337 -5.20 2.83 6.62
C ILE A 337 -5.87 1.56 6.07
N GLY A 338 -5.37 1.05 4.96
CA GLY A 338 -5.92 -0.14 4.30
C GLY A 338 -5.89 -1.36 5.20
N VAL A 339 -4.79 -1.61 5.89
CA VAL A 339 -4.68 -2.77 6.77
C VAL A 339 -5.54 -2.63 8.03
N ALA A 340 -5.70 -1.43 8.59
CA ALA A 340 -6.63 -1.17 9.69
C ALA A 340 -8.09 -1.43 9.28
N MET A 341 -8.46 -1.01 8.06
CA MET A 341 -9.80 -1.23 7.54
C MET A 341 -10.05 -2.68 7.12
N LEU A 342 -9.01 -3.42 6.70
CA LEU A 342 -9.12 -4.85 6.41
C LEU A 342 -9.41 -5.67 7.67
N ILE A 343 -8.69 -5.45 8.77
CA ILE A 343 -8.97 -6.17 10.03
C ILE A 343 -10.36 -5.80 10.56
N ARG A 344 -10.74 -4.52 10.48
CA ARG A 344 -12.10 -4.09 10.82
C ARG A 344 -13.16 -4.83 9.99
N ALA A 345 -12.99 -4.91 8.68
CA ALA A 345 -13.92 -5.57 7.78
C ALA A 345 -14.01 -7.09 8.03
N LYS A 346 -12.89 -7.74 8.34
CA LYS A 346 -12.86 -9.16 8.72
C LYS A 346 -13.60 -9.43 10.04
N ILE A 347 -13.35 -8.63 11.07
CA ILE A 347 -14.02 -8.78 12.38
C ILE A 347 -15.53 -8.54 12.24
N LEU A 348 -15.95 -7.57 11.43
CA LEU A 348 -17.36 -7.27 11.17
C LEU A 348 -17.99 -8.22 10.13
N ASN A 349 -17.22 -9.15 9.57
CA ASN A 349 -17.67 -10.12 8.55
C ASN A 349 -18.36 -9.45 7.34
N VAL A 350 -17.77 -8.37 6.84
CA VAL A 350 -18.29 -7.59 5.68
C VAL A 350 -17.46 -7.82 4.40
N ILE A 351 -16.41 -8.65 4.48
CA ILE A 351 -15.60 -9.12 3.33
C ILE A 351 -15.34 -10.62 3.44
#